data_8e2dcdb7de363dc65dc0ccc4c171c2f3
#
_entry.id   8e2dcdb7de363dc65dc0ccc4c171c2f3
#
_cell.length_a   1.000
_cell.length_b   1.000
_cell.length_c   1.000
_cell.angle_alpha   90.00
_cell.angle_beta   90.00
_cell.angle_gamma   90.00
#
_symmetry.space_group_name_H-M   'P 1'
#
loop_
_entity.id
_entity.type
_entity.pdbx_description
1 polymer ?
#
loop_
_entity_poly.entity_id
_entity_poly.type
_entity_poly.pdbx_seq_one_letter_code
_entity_poly.pdbx_strand_id
1 'polypeptide(L)'
;MTKIKIGLFFDGTGNNGYNAQSISKYDDSSYNSSPTNIFRLYKNYKNVCKKDSDKIAVYVEGIGTMNYQKDSLLNQAQGDFSAWSEYGAESKIKFATEYINRELVELFDRENIEKNIDLEFNIFGFSRGAALARHYTNQLSDIKSIVYENIKKSLNNNERILNTIKINFLGLYDTVESFGSFAGFNAITSVTNLKNVGCIFQLRAEHECRENFPLTSILNNKQSEMVDKYRGYSERNLNNSKLIEVLVPGNHSDVGGSYLDKLDEITSVVCRFTKKDCEKELSEIQEKPVWKKLIDSNNITIQNTVSYCYAISTRKKLNAQLQWVYAKLMIEIAILNNCEFDLNDFKREYDIPCDLKPIYSQLSRVIDELNDLKKCEDLFQINRNTIDNITEKYIHISANWDIKPKDGSKNAEPIKMQNTQIESKSPDDIIRVYRPAEKWVRKIIFK
;
A
#
# COMPACT_ATOMS: atom_id res chain seq x y z
N MET A 1 19.86 30.67 -3.83
CA MET A 1 19.73 29.34 -3.14
C MET A 1 18.68 28.54 -3.87
N THR A 2 19.08 27.47 -4.51
CA THR A 2 18.21 26.68 -5.37
C THR A 2 17.49 25.61 -4.53
N LYS A 3 16.19 25.46 -4.76
CA LYS A 3 15.33 24.46 -4.16
C LYS A 3 15.05 23.38 -5.19
N ILE A 4 15.37 22.13 -4.88
CA ILE A 4 15.09 20.97 -5.73
C ILE A 4 14.04 20.10 -5.07
N LYS A 5 12.97 19.76 -5.79
CA LYS A 5 11.87 18.95 -5.30
C LYS A 5 11.95 17.53 -5.83
N ILE A 6 11.87 16.56 -4.92
CA ILE A 6 12.05 15.14 -5.23
C ILE A 6 10.79 14.38 -4.84
N GLY A 7 10.10 13.83 -5.83
CA GLY A 7 9.03 12.85 -5.64
C GLY A 7 9.62 11.44 -5.62
N LEU A 8 9.42 10.70 -4.52
CA LEU A 8 9.92 9.34 -4.34
C LEU A 8 8.78 8.37 -4.07
N PHE A 9 8.69 7.30 -4.87
CA PHE A 9 7.53 6.43 -4.96
C PHE A 9 7.92 4.96 -4.75
N PHE A 10 7.67 4.39 -3.54
CA PHE A 10 7.96 3.00 -3.18
C PHE A 10 6.76 2.11 -3.41
N ASP A 11 6.82 1.21 -4.38
CA ASP A 11 5.72 0.32 -4.71
C ASP A 11 5.58 -0.87 -3.74
N GLY A 12 4.39 -1.47 -3.71
CA GLY A 12 4.09 -2.62 -2.88
C GLY A 12 4.82 -3.89 -3.35
N THR A 13 5.10 -4.81 -2.43
CA THR A 13 5.76 -6.08 -2.75
C THR A 13 5.06 -6.83 -3.86
N GLY A 14 5.83 -7.33 -4.80
CA GLY A 14 5.31 -8.04 -5.97
C GLY A 14 4.66 -7.12 -7.01
N ASN A 15 4.67 -5.81 -6.81
CA ASN A 15 4.13 -4.83 -7.76
C ASN A 15 5.25 -4.12 -8.52
N ASN A 16 5.04 -3.97 -9.82
CA ASN A 16 5.95 -3.24 -10.69
C ASN A 16 5.14 -2.64 -11.85
N GLY A 17 5.00 -1.32 -11.85
CA GLY A 17 4.18 -0.63 -12.84
C GLY A 17 4.72 -0.73 -14.28
N TYR A 18 6.03 -0.90 -14.48
CA TYR A 18 6.61 -1.13 -15.81
C TYR A 18 6.30 -2.55 -16.30
N ASN A 19 6.39 -3.57 -15.43
CA ASN A 19 6.03 -4.95 -15.75
C ASN A 19 4.53 -5.05 -16.06
N ALA A 20 3.68 -4.44 -15.24
CA ALA A 20 2.23 -4.42 -15.42
C ALA A 20 1.75 -3.74 -16.73
N GLN A 21 2.57 -2.90 -17.33
CA GLN A 21 2.28 -2.25 -18.62
C GLN A 21 3.00 -2.89 -19.81
N SER A 22 3.81 -3.91 -19.57
CA SER A 22 4.60 -4.56 -20.63
C SER A 22 3.90 -5.80 -21.17
N ILE A 23 4.15 -6.09 -22.47
CA ILE A 23 3.84 -7.41 -23.05
C ILE A 23 5.00 -8.32 -22.68
N SER A 24 4.76 -9.32 -21.84
CA SER A 24 5.82 -10.19 -21.33
C SER A 24 5.57 -11.65 -21.65
N LYS A 25 6.67 -12.42 -21.70
CA LYS A 25 6.69 -13.88 -21.70
C LYS A 25 6.59 -14.49 -20.31
N TYR A 26 6.66 -13.66 -19.25
CA TYR A 26 6.62 -14.12 -17.87
C TYR A 26 5.18 -14.14 -17.36
N ASP A 27 4.80 -15.24 -16.70
CA ASP A 27 3.50 -15.42 -16.03
C ASP A 27 3.66 -15.16 -14.52
N ASP A 28 4.26 -14.01 -14.18
CA ASP A 28 4.54 -13.60 -12.81
C ASP A 28 3.51 -12.58 -12.30
N SER A 29 3.39 -12.42 -11.00
CA SER A 29 2.39 -11.56 -10.37
C SER A 29 2.50 -10.10 -10.79
N SER A 30 3.72 -9.56 -10.97
CA SER A 30 3.92 -8.17 -11.38
C SER A 30 3.46 -7.88 -12.81
N TYR A 31 3.40 -8.90 -13.67
CA TYR A 31 2.92 -8.80 -15.06
C TYR A 31 1.41 -9.02 -15.17
N ASN A 32 0.85 -9.85 -14.28
CA ASN A 32 -0.57 -10.20 -14.25
C ASN A 32 -1.40 -9.30 -13.33
N SER A 33 -0.93 -8.09 -13.06
CA SER A 33 -1.60 -7.09 -12.23
C SER A 33 -1.82 -5.78 -12.99
N SER A 34 -2.69 -4.93 -12.47
CA SER A 34 -2.80 -3.53 -12.89
C SER A 34 -1.71 -2.70 -12.18
N PRO A 35 -1.26 -1.57 -12.76
CA PRO A 35 -0.44 -0.62 -12.04
C PRO A 35 -1.07 -0.21 -10.70
N THR A 36 -0.26 -0.09 -9.66
CA THR A 36 -0.69 0.41 -8.35
C THR A 36 -0.95 1.92 -8.37
N ASN A 37 -1.53 2.43 -7.29
CA ASN A 37 -1.67 3.87 -7.10
C ASN A 37 -0.31 4.56 -6.99
N ILE A 38 0.71 3.89 -6.44
CA ILE A 38 2.08 4.41 -6.40
C ILE A 38 2.61 4.69 -7.81
N PHE A 39 2.46 3.75 -8.74
CA PHE A 39 2.91 3.95 -10.11
C PHE A 39 2.09 5.02 -10.85
N ARG A 40 0.77 5.09 -10.59
CA ARG A 40 -0.11 6.14 -11.15
C ARG A 40 0.31 7.54 -10.68
N LEU A 41 0.58 7.68 -9.38
CA LEU A 41 1.09 8.93 -8.80
C LEU A 41 2.45 9.29 -9.39
N TYR A 42 3.38 8.34 -9.48
CA TYR A 42 4.69 8.54 -10.09
C TYR A 42 4.58 9.07 -11.53
N LYS A 43 3.75 8.43 -12.37
CA LYS A 43 3.55 8.87 -13.76
C LYS A 43 3.04 10.31 -13.84
N ASN A 44 2.05 10.65 -13.02
CA ASN A 44 1.50 12.01 -12.97
C ASN A 44 2.55 13.02 -12.51
N TYR A 45 3.27 12.74 -11.41
CA TYR A 45 4.36 13.58 -10.90
C TYR A 45 5.48 13.75 -11.93
N LYS A 46 5.90 12.65 -12.59
CA LYS A 46 6.91 12.67 -13.65
C LYS A 46 6.51 13.56 -14.84
N ASN A 47 5.22 13.60 -15.19
CA ASN A 47 4.72 14.48 -16.26
C ASN A 47 4.83 15.95 -15.86
N VAL A 48 4.66 16.30 -14.59
CA VAL A 48 4.93 17.64 -14.07
C VAL A 48 6.42 17.96 -14.12
N CYS A 49 7.30 17.02 -13.69
CA CYS A 49 8.75 17.21 -13.74
C CYS A 49 9.30 17.51 -15.15
N LYS A 50 8.68 16.95 -16.20
CA LYS A 50 9.11 17.25 -17.58
C LYS A 50 8.94 18.72 -17.99
N LYS A 51 8.11 19.46 -17.26
CA LYS A 51 7.81 20.88 -17.53
C LYS A 51 8.71 21.83 -16.74
N ASP A 52 9.34 21.33 -15.67
CA ASP A 52 10.11 22.14 -14.72
C ASP A 52 11.43 21.45 -14.38
N SER A 53 12.54 22.16 -14.57
CA SER A 53 13.89 21.64 -14.43
C SER A 53 14.36 21.41 -12.99
N ASP A 54 13.65 21.94 -11.99
CA ASP A 54 14.00 21.84 -10.57
C ASP A 54 13.34 20.65 -9.84
N LYS A 55 12.80 19.66 -10.60
CA LYS A 55 12.03 18.55 -10.08
C LYS A 55 12.56 17.21 -10.56
N ILE A 56 12.60 16.25 -9.62
CA ILE A 56 13.03 14.87 -9.85
C ILE A 56 11.88 13.93 -9.44
N ALA A 57 11.63 12.89 -10.24
CA ALA A 57 10.68 11.81 -9.93
C ALA A 57 11.39 10.47 -9.94
N VAL A 58 11.36 9.75 -8.84
CA VAL A 58 11.99 8.44 -8.66
C VAL A 58 10.94 7.39 -8.31
N TYR A 59 10.84 6.36 -9.15
CA TYR A 59 10.01 5.19 -8.87
C TYR A 59 10.90 4.03 -8.43
N VAL A 60 10.50 3.39 -7.35
CA VAL A 60 11.15 2.21 -6.78
C VAL A 60 10.15 1.07 -6.83
N GLU A 61 10.41 0.11 -7.69
CA GLU A 61 9.57 -1.07 -7.83
C GLU A 61 9.54 -1.92 -6.55
N GLY A 62 8.45 -2.66 -6.38
CA GLY A 62 8.20 -3.43 -5.17
C GLY A 62 9.23 -4.53 -4.90
N ILE A 63 9.40 -4.86 -3.62
CA ILE A 63 10.24 -5.98 -3.17
C ILE A 63 9.86 -7.25 -3.94
N GLY A 64 10.85 -7.98 -4.41
CA GLY A 64 10.68 -9.20 -5.19
C GLY A 64 10.47 -8.98 -6.68
N THR A 65 10.54 -7.74 -7.18
CA THR A 65 10.44 -7.44 -8.62
C THR A 65 11.61 -6.62 -9.12
N MET A 66 11.88 -6.72 -10.41
CA MET A 66 12.78 -5.86 -11.17
C MET A 66 12.16 -5.53 -12.53
N ASN A 67 12.46 -4.35 -13.07
CA ASN A 67 11.90 -3.91 -14.35
C ASN A 67 12.26 -4.86 -15.48
N TYR A 68 11.24 -5.40 -16.15
CA TYR A 68 11.35 -6.30 -17.31
C TYR A 68 12.05 -7.63 -17.04
N GLN A 69 12.16 -8.04 -15.76
CA GLN A 69 12.75 -9.31 -15.34
C GLN A 69 11.72 -10.19 -14.63
N LYS A 70 12.07 -11.47 -14.46
CA LYS A 70 11.26 -12.44 -13.73
C LYS A 70 11.17 -12.07 -12.25
N ASP A 71 9.99 -12.21 -11.65
CA ASP A 71 9.79 -11.98 -10.22
C ASP A 71 10.55 -13.00 -9.34
N SER A 72 11.01 -12.56 -8.19
CA SER A 72 11.58 -13.43 -7.15
C SER A 72 10.53 -13.77 -6.08
N LEU A 73 9.94 -14.96 -6.18
CA LEU A 73 8.93 -15.43 -5.22
C LEU A 73 9.46 -15.54 -3.79
N LEU A 74 10.72 -15.93 -3.62
CA LEU A 74 11.36 -16.01 -2.29
C LEU A 74 11.41 -14.65 -1.60
N ASN A 75 11.82 -13.61 -2.32
CA ASN A 75 11.85 -12.25 -1.77
C ASN A 75 10.44 -11.68 -1.54
N GLN A 76 9.45 -12.07 -2.35
CA GLN A 76 8.05 -11.70 -2.11
C GLN A 76 7.49 -12.33 -0.84
N ALA A 77 7.73 -13.62 -0.62
CA ALA A 77 7.18 -14.38 0.50
C ALA A 77 7.86 -14.04 1.84
N GLN A 78 9.19 -13.94 1.85
CA GLN A 78 9.97 -13.72 3.08
C GLN A 78 10.09 -12.25 3.45
N GLY A 79 9.82 -11.34 2.50
CA GLY A 79 10.06 -9.90 2.70
C GLY A 79 11.53 -9.64 3.05
N ASP A 80 12.44 -10.39 2.41
CA ASP A 80 13.82 -10.51 2.83
C ASP A 80 14.53 -9.15 2.86
N PHE A 81 15.05 -8.81 4.03
CA PHE A 81 15.88 -7.64 4.26
C PHE A 81 17.35 -7.91 3.94
N SER A 82 17.63 -9.04 3.26
CA SER A 82 19.01 -9.42 2.97
C SER A 82 19.64 -8.40 2.01
N ALA A 83 20.75 -7.82 2.47
CA ALA A 83 21.64 -6.98 1.67
C ALA A 83 22.19 -7.68 0.42
N TRP A 84 21.96 -8.98 0.31
CA TRP A 84 22.55 -9.87 -0.70
C TRP A 84 21.67 -10.06 -1.93
N SER A 85 20.43 -9.56 -1.93
CA SER A 85 19.50 -9.71 -3.04
C SER A 85 19.11 -8.36 -3.63
N GLU A 86 19.31 -8.18 -4.94
CA GLU A 86 18.84 -7.00 -5.68
C GLU A 86 17.31 -6.81 -5.60
N TYR A 87 16.58 -7.85 -5.22
CA TYR A 87 15.14 -7.84 -5.02
C TYR A 87 14.72 -7.44 -3.60
N GLY A 88 15.67 -7.36 -2.66
CA GLY A 88 15.41 -7.13 -1.24
C GLY A 88 15.13 -5.67 -0.88
N ALA A 89 14.66 -5.45 0.35
CA ALA A 89 14.28 -4.15 0.87
C ALA A 89 15.46 -3.16 0.93
N GLU A 90 16.62 -3.61 1.39
CA GLU A 90 17.82 -2.77 1.52
C GLU A 90 18.35 -2.31 0.14
N SER A 91 18.29 -3.22 -0.85
CA SER A 91 18.65 -2.88 -2.23
C SER A 91 17.72 -1.83 -2.83
N LYS A 92 16.43 -1.83 -2.48
CA LYS A 92 15.48 -0.80 -2.91
C LYS A 92 15.80 0.58 -2.30
N ILE A 93 16.23 0.64 -1.05
CA ILE A 93 16.70 1.88 -0.38
C ILE A 93 17.97 2.39 -1.05
N LYS A 94 18.93 1.51 -1.32
CA LYS A 94 20.18 1.83 -2.02
C LYS A 94 19.91 2.36 -3.43
N PHE A 95 19.08 1.63 -4.20
CA PHE A 95 18.66 2.03 -5.53
C PHE A 95 18.03 3.42 -5.55
N ALA A 96 17.09 3.72 -4.62
CA ALA A 96 16.46 5.02 -4.50
C ALA A 96 17.50 6.14 -4.33
N THR A 97 18.49 5.92 -3.44
CA THR A 97 19.54 6.91 -3.14
C THR A 97 20.48 7.11 -4.33
N GLU A 98 20.92 6.04 -4.99
CA GLU A 98 21.77 6.10 -6.16
C GLU A 98 21.08 6.78 -7.34
N TYR A 99 19.77 6.49 -7.52
CA TYR A 99 18.98 7.12 -8.57
C TYR A 99 18.84 8.64 -8.33
N ILE A 100 18.51 9.05 -7.10
CA ILE A 100 18.45 10.46 -6.73
C ILE A 100 19.78 11.15 -7.01
N ASN A 101 20.89 10.56 -6.59
CA ASN A 101 22.22 11.14 -6.80
C ASN A 101 22.54 11.31 -8.29
N ARG A 102 22.19 10.34 -9.12
CA ARG A 102 22.39 10.44 -10.58
C ARG A 102 21.55 11.57 -11.19
N GLU A 103 20.26 11.64 -10.85
CA GLU A 103 19.39 12.70 -11.38
C GLU A 103 19.84 14.10 -10.92
N LEU A 104 20.36 14.23 -9.69
CA LEU A 104 20.95 15.49 -9.21
C LEU A 104 22.16 15.90 -10.05
N VAL A 105 23.07 14.97 -10.34
CA VAL A 105 24.25 15.23 -11.20
C VAL A 105 23.81 15.65 -12.60
N GLU A 106 22.90 14.90 -13.23
CA GLU A 106 22.34 15.24 -14.53
C GLU A 106 21.66 16.62 -14.56
N LEU A 107 21.03 17.00 -13.45
CA LEU A 107 20.41 18.31 -13.29
C LEU A 107 21.46 19.42 -13.24
N PHE A 108 22.56 19.22 -12.50
CA PHE A 108 23.66 20.18 -12.41
C PHE A 108 24.37 20.40 -13.74
N ASP A 109 24.46 19.36 -14.57
CA ASP A 109 25.06 19.44 -15.91
C ASP A 109 24.20 20.21 -16.91
N ARG A 110 22.87 20.18 -16.74
CA ARG A 110 21.91 20.82 -17.65
C ARG A 110 21.59 22.25 -17.28
N GLU A 111 21.59 22.57 -16.00
CA GLU A 111 21.08 23.82 -15.46
C GLU A 111 22.12 24.58 -14.67
N ASN A 112 22.07 25.90 -14.74
CA ASN A 112 22.94 26.74 -13.93
C ASN A 112 22.42 26.82 -12.47
N ILE A 113 22.66 25.75 -11.73
CA ILE A 113 22.19 25.58 -10.34
C ILE A 113 23.15 26.29 -9.38
N GLU A 114 22.61 27.05 -8.43
CA GLU A 114 23.41 27.71 -7.38
C GLU A 114 24.15 26.70 -6.50
N LYS A 115 25.24 27.16 -5.85
CA LYS A 115 26.07 26.32 -4.99
C LYS A 115 25.32 25.76 -3.79
N ASN A 116 24.44 26.57 -3.17
CA ASN A 116 23.66 26.17 -1.99
C ASN A 116 22.32 25.55 -2.39
N ILE A 117 22.08 24.33 -1.94
CA ILE A 117 20.93 23.49 -2.35
C ILE A 117 20.04 23.18 -1.14
N ASP A 118 18.75 23.43 -1.27
CA ASP A 118 17.69 22.88 -0.42
C ASP A 118 17.03 21.71 -1.13
N LEU A 119 16.89 20.57 -0.47
CA LEU A 119 16.13 19.42 -0.98
C LEU A 119 14.78 19.30 -0.28
N GLU A 120 13.71 19.27 -1.06
CA GLU A 120 12.34 19.03 -0.58
C GLU A 120 11.82 17.69 -1.10
N PHE A 121 11.48 16.79 -0.19
CA PHE A 121 10.98 15.46 -0.53
C PHE A 121 9.47 15.35 -0.38
N ASN A 122 8.85 14.66 -1.34
CA ASN A 122 7.48 14.16 -1.31
C ASN A 122 7.56 12.64 -1.48
N ILE A 123 7.25 11.88 -0.44
CA ILE A 123 7.51 10.44 -0.40
C ILE A 123 6.18 9.69 -0.32
N PHE A 124 6.05 8.64 -1.15
CA PHE A 124 4.84 7.83 -1.22
C PHE A 124 5.18 6.35 -1.12
N GLY A 125 4.29 5.57 -0.51
CA GLY A 125 4.49 4.13 -0.43
C GLY A 125 3.22 3.32 -0.27
N PHE A 126 3.26 2.06 -0.70
CA PHE A 126 2.19 1.10 -0.55
C PHE A 126 2.69 -0.19 0.11
N SER A 127 1.93 -0.75 1.06
CA SER A 127 2.25 -2.04 1.69
C SER A 127 3.64 -2.04 2.36
N ARG A 128 4.52 -3.02 2.06
CA ARG A 128 5.94 -3.00 2.48
C ARG A 128 6.72 -1.84 1.85
N GLY A 129 6.32 -1.37 0.67
CA GLY A 129 6.84 -0.11 0.12
C GLY A 129 6.49 1.11 0.98
N ALA A 130 5.33 1.12 1.65
CA ALA A 130 5.02 2.16 2.63
C ALA A 130 5.93 2.08 3.86
N ALA A 131 6.29 0.88 4.31
CA ALA A 131 7.28 0.71 5.37
C ALA A 131 8.68 1.18 4.92
N LEU A 132 9.09 0.92 3.67
CA LEU A 132 10.32 1.47 3.09
C LEU A 132 10.29 3.00 3.01
N ALA A 133 9.16 3.59 2.60
CA ALA A 133 8.96 5.04 2.57
C ALA A 133 9.14 5.67 3.96
N ARG A 134 8.58 5.04 5.01
CA ARG A 134 8.77 5.45 6.42
C ARG A 134 10.23 5.33 6.85
N HIS A 135 10.87 4.22 6.53
CA HIS A 135 12.30 4.02 6.82
C HIS A 135 13.18 5.05 6.11
N TYR A 136 12.96 5.29 4.83
CA TYR A 136 13.70 6.29 4.06
C TYR A 136 13.52 7.70 4.63
N THR A 137 12.31 8.05 5.06
CA THR A 137 12.00 9.29 5.75
C THR A 137 12.81 9.44 7.05
N ASN A 138 12.94 8.37 7.86
CA ASN A 138 13.79 8.36 9.05
C ASN A 138 15.25 8.58 8.70
N GLN A 139 15.76 7.91 7.66
CA GLN A 139 17.13 8.06 7.18
C GLN A 139 17.43 9.50 6.71
N LEU A 140 16.51 10.14 6.00
CA LEU A 140 16.66 11.56 5.60
C LEU A 140 16.63 12.53 6.79
N SER A 141 15.97 12.16 7.88
CA SER A 141 15.87 12.97 9.10
C SER A 141 17.05 12.81 10.05
N ASP A 142 17.86 11.77 9.87
CA ASP A 142 19.07 11.50 10.66
C ASP A 142 20.34 11.85 9.87
N ILE A 143 21.01 12.92 10.27
CA ILE A 143 22.25 13.40 9.63
C ILE A 143 23.42 12.38 9.66
N LYS A 144 23.32 11.36 10.52
CA LYS A 144 24.32 10.28 10.62
C LYS A 144 23.96 9.05 9.81
N SER A 145 22.82 9.06 9.16
CA SER A 145 22.38 7.92 8.34
C SER A 145 23.20 7.77 7.07
N ILE A 146 23.25 6.54 6.57
CA ILE A 146 23.92 6.22 5.30
C ILE A 146 23.26 6.98 4.13
N VAL A 147 21.93 7.11 4.11
CA VAL A 147 21.21 7.81 3.05
C VAL A 147 21.54 9.29 3.04
N TYR A 148 21.43 9.96 4.20
CA TYR A 148 21.77 11.38 4.33
C TYR A 148 23.22 11.67 3.92
N GLU A 149 24.18 10.91 4.45
CA GLU A 149 25.61 11.09 4.14
C GLU A 149 25.93 10.81 2.67
N ASN A 150 25.30 9.83 2.03
CA ASN A 150 25.48 9.56 0.61
C ASN A 150 24.98 10.71 -0.28
N ILE A 151 23.82 11.27 0.02
CA ILE A 151 23.28 12.44 -0.71
C ILE A 151 24.21 13.65 -0.53
N LYS A 152 24.60 13.95 0.71
CA LYS A 152 25.51 15.04 1.04
C LYS A 152 26.86 14.90 0.34
N LYS A 153 27.44 13.70 0.35
CA LYS A 153 28.69 13.39 -0.34
C LYS A 153 28.58 13.59 -1.86
N SER A 154 27.48 13.14 -2.47
CA SER A 154 27.21 13.35 -3.90
C SER A 154 27.17 14.82 -4.25
N LEU A 155 26.48 15.65 -3.46
CA LEU A 155 26.43 17.09 -3.65
C LEU A 155 27.83 17.72 -3.53
N ASN A 156 28.57 17.38 -2.47
CA ASN A 156 29.92 17.90 -2.25
C ASN A 156 30.90 17.55 -3.39
N ASN A 157 30.82 16.33 -3.92
CA ASN A 157 31.63 15.90 -5.06
C ASN A 157 31.36 16.72 -6.35
N ASN A 158 30.19 17.33 -6.43
CA ASN A 158 29.77 18.20 -7.55
C ASN A 158 29.82 19.69 -7.16
N GLU A 159 30.64 20.06 -6.17
CA GLU A 159 30.82 21.43 -5.68
C GLU A 159 29.53 22.13 -5.21
N ARG A 160 28.54 21.33 -4.75
CA ARG A 160 27.28 21.81 -4.18
C ARG A 160 27.27 21.61 -2.66
N ILE A 161 26.60 22.49 -1.95
CA ILE A 161 26.49 22.47 -0.49
C ILE A 161 25.05 22.18 -0.13
N LEU A 162 24.81 21.08 0.56
CA LEU A 162 23.53 20.78 1.13
C LEU A 162 23.24 21.72 2.30
N ASN A 163 22.22 22.57 2.16
CA ASN A 163 21.78 23.47 3.21
C ASN A 163 20.71 22.82 4.10
N THR A 164 19.60 22.36 3.50
CA THR A 164 18.53 21.68 4.24
C THR A 164 17.96 20.48 3.49
N ILE A 165 17.46 19.50 4.27
CA ILE A 165 16.51 18.48 3.78
C ILE A 165 15.20 18.69 4.51
N LYS A 166 14.11 18.82 3.76
CA LYS A 166 12.75 18.92 4.27
C LYS A 166 11.88 17.85 3.60
N ILE A 167 11.00 17.23 4.36
CA ILE A 167 10.00 16.32 3.84
C ILE A 167 8.64 17.02 3.95
N ASN A 168 8.06 17.44 2.81
CA ASN A 168 6.80 18.14 2.83
C ASN A 168 5.64 17.18 3.12
N PHE A 169 5.69 15.99 2.49
CA PHE A 169 4.60 15.03 2.57
C PHE A 169 5.10 13.58 2.56
N LEU A 170 4.53 12.75 3.44
CA LEU A 170 4.67 11.31 3.45
C LEU A 170 3.28 10.68 3.27
N GLY A 171 2.99 10.17 2.06
CA GLY A 171 1.72 9.56 1.69
C GLY A 171 1.77 8.03 1.70
N LEU A 172 0.94 7.38 2.50
CA LEU A 172 1.00 5.95 2.75
C LEU A 172 -0.32 5.26 2.41
N TYR A 173 -0.25 4.18 1.65
CA TYR A 173 -1.35 3.27 1.42
C TYR A 173 -1.13 2.01 2.24
N ASP A 174 -1.93 1.83 3.26
CA ASP A 174 -2.12 0.60 4.04
C ASP A 174 -0.81 -0.10 4.44
N THR A 175 0.02 0.58 5.25
CA THR A 175 1.36 0.12 5.62
C THR A 175 1.38 -1.25 6.26
N VAL A 176 2.21 -2.16 5.73
CA VAL A 176 2.48 -3.50 6.28
C VAL A 176 3.98 -3.66 6.51
N GLU A 177 4.38 -4.03 7.72
CA GLU A 177 5.79 -4.20 8.10
C GLU A 177 6.23 -5.66 8.27
N SER A 178 5.49 -6.60 7.71
CA SER A 178 5.86 -8.01 7.77
C SER A 178 7.09 -8.30 6.88
N PHE A 179 8.28 -8.20 7.45
CA PHE A 179 9.57 -8.52 6.83
C PHE A 179 10.17 -9.81 7.45
N GLY A 180 9.49 -10.94 7.34
CA GLY A 180 9.98 -12.23 7.86
C GLY A 180 10.28 -12.22 9.37
N SER A 181 11.26 -13.04 9.81
CA SER A 181 11.60 -13.23 11.23
C SER A 181 12.47 -12.13 11.86
N PHE A 182 12.72 -11.00 11.17
CA PHE A 182 13.61 -9.96 11.67
C PHE A 182 12.91 -9.00 12.64
N ALA A 183 13.00 -9.32 13.94
CA ALA A 183 12.47 -8.49 15.04
C ALA A 183 13.09 -7.07 15.16
N GLY A 184 14.14 -6.74 14.39
CA GLY A 184 14.85 -5.46 14.45
C GLY A 184 14.20 -4.31 13.69
N PHE A 185 13.23 -4.58 12.82
CA PHE A 185 12.61 -3.58 11.94
C PHE A 185 11.65 -2.62 12.64
N ASN A 186 11.15 -3.00 13.80
CA ASN A 186 10.12 -2.29 14.51
C ASN A 186 10.49 -0.85 14.91
N ALA A 187 11.75 -0.56 15.16
CA ALA A 187 12.19 0.78 15.60
C ALA A 187 12.44 1.75 14.43
N ILE A 188 12.79 1.23 13.25
CA ILE A 188 13.27 2.06 12.12
C ILE A 188 12.16 2.60 11.22
N THR A 189 10.92 2.15 11.40
CA THR A 189 9.75 2.62 10.64
C THR A 189 8.81 3.48 11.46
N SER A 190 9.13 3.79 12.73
CA SER A 190 8.35 4.73 13.54
C SER A 190 8.43 6.14 12.95
N VAL A 191 7.29 6.80 12.81
CA VAL A 191 7.18 8.16 12.25
C VAL A 191 6.61 9.18 13.24
N THR A 192 6.33 8.73 14.48
CA THR A 192 5.65 9.57 15.49
C THR A 192 6.46 10.77 15.96
N ASN A 193 7.79 10.67 15.92
CA ASN A 193 8.71 11.70 16.43
C ASN A 193 9.63 12.29 15.34
N LEU A 194 9.27 12.17 14.07
CA LEU A 194 10.06 12.72 12.99
C LEU A 194 10.13 14.25 13.04
N LYS A 195 11.33 14.77 12.76
CA LYS A 195 11.59 16.21 12.58
C LYS A 195 11.55 16.54 11.09
N ASN A 196 11.25 17.81 10.76
CA ASN A 196 11.26 18.33 9.39
C ASN A 196 10.30 17.62 8.42
N VAL A 197 9.22 17.01 8.94
CA VAL A 197 8.14 16.43 8.14
C VAL A 197 6.90 17.29 8.28
N GLY A 198 6.35 17.76 7.16
CA GLY A 198 5.18 18.63 7.14
C GLY A 198 3.89 17.89 7.47
N CYS A 199 3.58 16.86 6.67
CA CYS A 199 2.37 16.05 6.83
C CYS A 199 2.65 14.56 6.57
N ILE A 200 2.10 13.70 7.41
CA ILE A 200 2.08 12.25 7.23
C ILE A 200 0.62 11.83 7.10
N PHE A 201 0.27 11.23 5.96
CA PHE A 201 -1.09 10.84 5.64
C PHE A 201 -1.14 9.35 5.31
N GLN A 202 -2.03 8.59 5.98
CA GLN A 202 -2.23 7.16 5.73
C GLN A 202 -3.69 6.83 5.42
N LEU A 203 -3.92 6.13 4.31
CA LEU A 203 -5.17 5.44 4.03
C LEU A 203 -5.08 3.98 4.51
N ARG A 204 -6.05 3.57 5.33
CA ARG A 204 -6.12 2.26 5.98
C ARG A 204 -7.29 1.46 5.42
N ALA A 205 -7.04 0.22 4.99
CA ALA A 205 -8.03 -0.68 4.42
C ALA A 205 -8.98 -1.27 5.50
N GLU A 206 -10.30 -1.07 5.36
CA GLU A 206 -11.32 -1.59 6.27
C GLU A 206 -11.53 -3.10 6.11
N HIS A 207 -11.44 -3.61 4.86
CA HIS A 207 -11.76 -5.00 4.52
C HIS A 207 -10.51 -5.88 4.40
N GLU A 208 -9.36 -5.47 4.95
CA GLU A 208 -8.20 -6.33 5.06
C GLU A 208 -8.26 -7.14 6.37
N CYS A 209 -8.09 -8.45 6.25
CA CYS A 209 -8.14 -9.34 7.42
C CYS A 209 -7.13 -10.49 7.34
N ARG A 210 -6.20 -10.47 6.39
CA ARG A 210 -5.14 -11.50 6.30
C ARG A 210 -4.21 -11.44 7.51
N GLU A 211 -3.86 -12.61 8.06
CA GLU A 211 -3.01 -12.70 9.25
C GLU A 211 -1.62 -12.09 9.04
N ASN A 212 -1.03 -12.29 7.87
CA ASN A 212 0.31 -11.81 7.53
C ASN A 212 0.34 -10.37 6.99
N PHE A 213 -0.79 -9.66 7.07
CA PHE A 213 -0.91 -8.26 6.64
C PHE A 213 -1.33 -7.35 7.81
N PRO A 214 -0.63 -7.40 8.97
CA PRO A 214 -0.95 -6.49 10.05
C PRO A 214 -0.76 -5.05 9.60
N LEU A 215 -1.69 -4.18 9.97
CA LEU A 215 -1.53 -2.75 9.71
C LEU A 215 -0.46 -2.17 10.65
N THR A 216 0.45 -1.37 10.14
CA THR A 216 1.28 -0.51 10.96
C THR A 216 0.72 0.91 10.94
N SER A 217 0.04 1.29 12.02
CA SER A 217 -0.54 2.62 12.19
C SER A 217 0.55 3.70 12.33
N ILE A 218 0.23 4.93 11.93
CA ILE A 218 1.04 6.12 12.22
C ILE A 218 0.65 6.74 13.56
N LEU A 219 -0.34 6.19 14.24
CA LEU A 219 -0.94 6.67 15.48
C LEU A 219 -0.68 5.69 16.63
N ASN A 220 -0.87 6.13 17.87
CA ASN A 220 -0.88 5.25 19.04
C ASN A 220 -2.23 4.50 19.15
N ASN A 221 -2.32 3.56 20.14
CA ASN A 221 -3.50 2.73 20.32
C ASN A 221 -4.80 3.54 20.50
N LYS A 222 -4.80 4.51 21.41
CA LYS A 222 -6.00 5.32 21.69
C LYS A 222 -6.47 6.14 20.49
N GLN A 223 -5.52 6.69 19.74
CA GLN A 223 -5.80 7.45 18.52
C GLN A 223 -6.33 6.56 17.39
N SER A 224 -5.80 5.34 17.27
CA SER A 224 -6.27 4.37 16.28
C SER A 224 -7.69 3.87 16.60
N GLU A 225 -8.07 3.75 17.89
CA GLU A 225 -9.46 3.48 18.28
C GLU A 225 -10.42 4.60 17.81
N MET A 226 -9.95 5.86 17.77
CA MET A 226 -10.72 6.96 17.19
C MET A 226 -10.91 6.81 15.67
N VAL A 227 -9.89 6.29 14.96
CA VAL A 227 -10.02 5.97 13.53
C VAL A 227 -11.08 4.90 13.31
N ASP A 228 -11.11 3.86 14.14
CA ASP A 228 -12.13 2.80 14.05
C ASP A 228 -13.55 3.33 14.30
N LYS A 229 -13.68 4.25 15.25
CA LYS A 229 -14.97 4.84 15.65
C LYS A 229 -15.51 5.88 14.67
N TYR A 230 -14.62 6.77 14.19
CA TYR A 230 -14.99 7.96 13.41
C TYR A 230 -14.48 7.94 11.97
N ARG A 231 -13.85 6.84 11.54
CA ARG A 231 -13.24 6.60 10.22
C ARG A 231 -12.06 7.52 9.87
N GLY A 232 -11.58 8.31 10.82
CA GLY A 232 -10.43 9.16 10.64
C GLY A 232 -10.00 9.85 11.91
N TYR A 233 -8.72 10.22 11.97
CA TYR A 233 -8.13 10.97 13.06
C TYR A 233 -6.98 11.84 12.56
N SER A 234 -6.82 13.03 13.13
CA SER A 234 -5.69 13.89 12.85
C SER A 234 -5.19 14.61 14.11
N GLU A 235 -3.87 14.84 14.15
CA GLU A 235 -3.22 15.63 15.19
C GLU A 235 -1.89 16.22 14.69
N ARG A 236 -1.25 17.03 15.54
CA ARG A 236 0.16 17.38 15.40
C ARG A 236 0.99 16.62 16.42
N ASN A 237 2.09 16.03 15.95
CA ASN A 237 3.07 15.41 16.85
C ASN A 237 3.91 16.46 17.59
N LEU A 238 4.79 16.01 18.49
CA LEU A 238 5.69 16.89 19.28
C LEU A 238 6.61 17.77 18.42
N ASN A 239 6.87 17.38 17.18
CA ASN A 239 7.69 18.14 16.22
C ASN A 239 6.85 18.95 15.22
N ASN A 240 5.58 19.17 15.53
CA ASN A 240 4.62 19.93 14.73
C ASN A 240 4.29 19.33 13.36
N SER A 241 4.65 18.05 13.09
CA SER A 241 4.20 17.33 11.89
C SER A 241 2.72 16.98 12.02
N LYS A 242 1.97 17.18 10.94
CA LYS A 242 0.57 16.77 10.87
C LYS A 242 0.48 15.27 10.63
N LEU A 243 -0.24 14.53 11.48
CA LEU A 243 -0.54 13.12 11.32
C LEU A 243 -2.03 12.96 10.97
N ILE A 244 -2.34 12.26 9.88
CA ILE A 244 -3.71 12.02 9.44
C ILE A 244 -3.83 10.55 9.04
N GLU A 245 -4.72 9.79 9.68
CA GLU A 245 -5.04 8.41 9.30
C GLU A 245 -6.54 8.27 9.05
N VAL A 246 -6.91 7.67 7.90
CA VAL A 246 -8.31 7.53 7.44
C VAL A 246 -8.62 6.09 7.10
N LEU A 247 -9.70 5.55 7.68
CA LEU A 247 -10.24 4.22 7.38
C LEU A 247 -11.14 4.30 6.15
N VAL A 248 -10.80 3.57 5.10
CA VAL A 248 -11.52 3.56 3.83
C VAL A 248 -12.03 2.17 3.47
N PRO A 249 -13.19 2.05 2.79
CA PRO A 249 -13.69 0.77 2.30
C PRO A 249 -12.73 0.09 1.34
N GLY A 250 -12.72 -1.22 1.30
CA GLY A 250 -11.86 -2.02 0.45
C GLY A 250 -10.78 -2.76 1.22
N ASN A 251 -10.17 -3.74 0.55
CA ASN A 251 -9.02 -4.46 1.07
C ASN A 251 -7.70 -3.75 0.70
N HIS A 252 -6.58 -4.36 1.04
CA HIS A 252 -5.23 -3.87 0.80
C HIS A 252 -5.00 -3.35 -0.63
N SER A 253 -5.35 -4.17 -1.63
CA SER A 253 -5.15 -3.85 -3.04
C SER A 253 -6.27 -2.99 -3.64
N ASP A 254 -7.47 -2.95 -3.03
CA ASP A 254 -8.46 -1.93 -3.38
C ASP A 254 -7.95 -0.53 -3.01
N VAL A 255 -7.21 -0.43 -1.90
CA VAL A 255 -6.67 0.84 -1.40
C VAL A 255 -5.36 1.23 -2.11
N GLY A 256 -4.42 0.30 -2.23
CA GLY A 256 -3.12 0.55 -2.84
C GLY A 256 -3.06 0.41 -4.36
N GLY A 257 -4.06 -0.20 -4.96
CA GLY A 257 -4.09 -0.57 -6.39
C GLY A 257 -3.48 -1.96 -6.62
N SER A 258 -3.62 -2.47 -7.79
CA SER A 258 -3.09 -3.67 -8.44
C SER A 258 -4.14 -4.61 -9.04
N TYR A 259 -5.41 -4.50 -8.66
CA TYR A 259 -6.46 -5.32 -9.27
C TYR A 259 -6.71 -4.96 -10.73
N LEU A 260 -6.86 -6.01 -11.55
CA LEU A 260 -7.37 -5.89 -12.92
C LEU A 260 -8.89 -5.62 -12.88
N ASP A 261 -9.37 -4.85 -13.86
CA ASP A 261 -10.80 -4.58 -13.99
C ASP A 261 -11.56 -5.80 -14.51
N LYS A 262 -12.79 -5.98 -14.04
CA LYS A 262 -13.69 -7.08 -14.46
C LYS A 262 -13.16 -8.49 -14.13
N LEU A 263 -12.40 -8.60 -13.04
CA LEU A 263 -11.86 -9.88 -12.59
C LEU A 263 -12.96 -10.77 -11.97
N ASP A 264 -12.95 -12.05 -12.31
CA ASP A 264 -13.71 -13.06 -11.58
C ASP A 264 -12.92 -13.48 -10.33
N GLU A 265 -13.58 -13.45 -9.17
CA GLU A 265 -12.99 -13.78 -7.88
C GLU A 265 -13.57 -15.10 -7.35
N ILE A 266 -12.69 -16.05 -7.07
CA ILE A 266 -13.02 -17.30 -6.41
C ILE A 266 -12.13 -17.42 -5.17
N THR A 267 -12.73 -17.39 -3.98
CA THR A 267 -12.00 -17.29 -2.73
C THR A 267 -12.53 -18.27 -1.70
N SER A 268 -11.66 -19.12 -1.14
CA SER A 268 -12.04 -19.97 -0.01
C SER A 268 -11.95 -19.16 1.28
N VAL A 269 -13.12 -18.72 1.75
CA VAL A 269 -13.23 -17.82 2.90
C VAL A 269 -13.15 -18.54 4.24
N VAL A 270 -13.59 -19.79 4.33
CA VAL A 270 -13.50 -20.65 5.53
C VAL A 270 -12.90 -22.00 5.15
N CYS A 271 -12.09 -22.56 6.05
CA CYS A 271 -11.54 -23.91 5.97
C CYS A 271 -11.56 -24.55 7.37
N ARG A 272 -12.31 -25.65 7.54
CA ARG A 272 -12.44 -26.39 8.83
C ARG A 272 -12.45 -27.89 8.58
N PHE A 273 -12.19 -28.69 9.64
CA PHE A 273 -12.23 -30.17 9.56
C PHE A 273 -13.65 -30.70 9.35
N THR A 274 -14.65 -30.06 9.91
CA THR A 274 -16.04 -30.51 9.81
C THR A 274 -16.94 -29.50 9.14
N LYS A 275 -18.01 -29.99 8.50
CA LYS A 275 -19.02 -29.14 7.90
C LYS A 275 -19.69 -28.23 8.94
N LYS A 276 -19.95 -28.76 10.14
CA LYS A 276 -20.57 -28.01 11.25
C LYS A 276 -19.72 -26.80 11.67
N ASP A 277 -18.39 -26.98 11.79
CA ASP A 277 -17.51 -25.90 12.19
C ASP A 277 -17.35 -24.88 11.05
N CYS A 278 -17.37 -25.34 9.80
CA CYS A 278 -17.33 -24.48 8.64
C CYS A 278 -18.58 -23.58 8.56
N GLU A 279 -19.76 -24.16 8.73
CA GLU A 279 -21.04 -23.42 8.74
C GLU A 279 -21.13 -22.44 9.92
N LYS A 280 -20.66 -22.86 11.10
CA LYS A 280 -20.62 -22.01 12.29
C LYS A 280 -19.77 -20.77 12.07
N GLU A 281 -18.52 -20.95 11.62
CA GLU A 281 -17.62 -19.81 11.38
C GLU A 281 -18.14 -18.91 10.26
N LEU A 282 -18.67 -19.49 9.18
CA LEU A 282 -19.28 -18.71 8.10
C LEU A 282 -20.41 -17.81 8.63
N SER A 283 -21.28 -18.36 9.48
CA SER A 283 -22.37 -17.59 10.13
C SER A 283 -21.80 -16.45 10.99
N GLU A 284 -20.78 -16.74 11.81
CA GLU A 284 -20.11 -15.71 12.65
C GLU A 284 -19.51 -14.57 11.82
N ILE A 285 -18.95 -14.87 10.62
CA ILE A 285 -18.43 -13.86 9.71
C ILE A 285 -19.56 -13.03 9.11
N GLN A 286 -20.65 -13.69 8.66
CA GLN A 286 -21.81 -13.03 8.04
C GLN A 286 -22.60 -12.14 9.01
N GLU A 287 -22.52 -12.38 10.31
CA GLU A 287 -23.13 -11.52 11.35
C GLU A 287 -22.40 -10.17 11.50
N LYS A 288 -21.13 -10.08 11.08
CA LYS A 288 -20.35 -8.84 11.20
C LYS A 288 -20.76 -7.83 10.13
N PRO A 289 -21.09 -6.58 10.52
CA PRO A 289 -21.56 -5.56 9.56
C PRO A 289 -20.61 -5.31 8.39
N VAL A 290 -19.29 -5.40 8.62
CA VAL A 290 -18.24 -5.19 7.60
C VAL A 290 -18.28 -6.27 6.53
N TRP A 291 -18.56 -7.54 6.92
CA TRP A 291 -18.49 -8.70 6.02
C TRP A 291 -19.84 -9.15 5.47
N LYS A 292 -20.94 -8.76 6.09
CA LYS A 292 -22.28 -9.22 5.77
C LYS A 292 -22.65 -9.11 4.29
N LYS A 293 -22.34 -7.98 3.67
CA LYS A 293 -22.60 -7.75 2.24
C LYS A 293 -21.56 -8.40 1.32
N LEU A 294 -20.34 -8.54 1.80
CA LEU A 294 -19.24 -9.07 1.01
C LEU A 294 -19.27 -10.60 0.92
N ILE A 295 -19.68 -11.25 2.01
CA ILE A 295 -19.80 -12.72 2.12
C ILE A 295 -21.28 -13.08 2.21
N ASP A 296 -22.00 -12.84 1.10
CA ASP A 296 -23.42 -13.13 0.99
C ASP A 296 -23.65 -14.63 0.71
N SER A 297 -24.67 -15.21 1.33
CA SER A 297 -25.03 -16.63 1.16
C SER A 297 -25.31 -17.02 -0.29
N ASN A 298 -25.77 -16.09 -1.15
CA ASN A 298 -26.05 -16.34 -2.55
C ASN A 298 -24.77 -16.63 -3.38
N ASN A 299 -23.60 -16.19 -2.91
CA ASN A 299 -22.32 -16.35 -3.58
C ASN A 299 -21.45 -17.42 -2.92
N ILE A 300 -21.93 -18.09 -1.88
CA ILE A 300 -21.19 -19.09 -1.11
C ILE A 300 -21.61 -20.50 -1.48
N THR A 301 -20.59 -21.34 -1.74
CA THR A 301 -20.76 -22.79 -1.90
C THR A 301 -19.95 -23.50 -0.82
N ILE A 302 -20.58 -24.42 -0.09
CA ILE A 302 -19.90 -25.28 0.88
C ILE A 302 -19.48 -26.57 0.19
N GLN A 303 -18.19 -26.87 0.22
CA GLN A 303 -17.61 -28.07 -0.38
C GLN A 303 -16.88 -28.90 0.66
N ASN A 304 -17.07 -30.23 0.61
CA ASN A 304 -16.38 -31.18 1.48
C ASN A 304 -15.31 -31.92 0.67
N THR A 305 -14.13 -32.05 1.25
CA THR A 305 -13.09 -32.99 0.79
C THR A 305 -12.95 -34.13 1.82
N VAL A 306 -12.02 -35.05 1.59
CA VAL A 306 -11.75 -36.16 2.54
C VAL A 306 -11.30 -35.61 3.90
N SER A 307 -10.59 -34.48 3.95
CA SER A 307 -9.94 -33.97 5.17
C SER A 307 -10.51 -32.65 5.68
N TYR A 308 -11.18 -31.87 4.82
CA TYR A 308 -11.62 -30.52 5.16
C TYR A 308 -12.95 -30.16 4.50
N CYS A 309 -13.63 -29.21 5.13
CA CYS A 309 -14.78 -28.51 4.60
C CYS A 309 -14.42 -27.05 4.32
N TYR A 310 -14.83 -26.53 3.18
CA TYR A 310 -14.54 -25.17 2.70
C TYR A 310 -15.82 -24.42 2.39
N ALA A 311 -15.87 -23.14 2.76
CA ALA A 311 -16.83 -22.19 2.21
C ALA A 311 -16.12 -21.36 1.14
N ILE A 312 -16.61 -21.45 -0.09
CA ILE A 312 -16.02 -20.79 -1.26
C ILE A 312 -16.95 -19.70 -1.74
N SER A 313 -16.46 -18.48 -1.77
CA SER A 313 -17.12 -17.32 -2.38
C SER A 313 -16.77 -17.25 -3.86
N THR A 314 -17.80 -17.08 -4.71
CA THR A 314 -17.62 -16.90 -6.16
C THR A 314 -18.30 -15.60 -6.58
N ARG A 315 -17.52 -14.65 -7.07
CA ARG A 315 -17.99 -13.33 -7.52
C ARG A 315 -17.45 -13.04 -8.91
N LYS A 316 -18.27 -12.43 -9.77
CA LYS A 316 -17.91 -12.26 -11.18
C LYS A 316 -17.79 -10.80 -11.57
N LYS A 317 -16.84 -10.50 -12.44
CA LYS A 317 -16.65 -9.22 -13.11
C LYS A 317 -16.55 -8.04 -12.12
N LEU A 318 -15.77 -8.22 -11.04
CA LEU A 318 -15.51 -7.16 -10.09
C LEU A 318 -14.79 -6.00 -10.74
N ASN A 319 -15.23 -4.80 -10.43
CA ASN A 319 -14.63 -3.56 -10.94
C ASN A 319 -13.48 -3.13 -10.04
N ALA A 320 -12.41 -2.65 -10.65
CA ALA A 320 -11.21 -2.22 -9.92
C ALA A 320 -11.12 -0.69 -9.70
N GLN A 321 -12.09 0.10 -10.15
CA GLN A 321 -11.96 1.57 -10.14
C GLN A 321 -12.04 2.20 -8.75
N LEU A 322 -12.36 1.45 -7.69
CA LEU A 322 -12.29 1.96 -6.32
C LEU A 322 -10.87 2.45 -5.98
N GLN A 323 -9.83 1.78 -6.49
CA GLN A 323 -8.43 2.21 -6.36
C GLN A 323 -8.19 3.63 -6.92
N TRP A 324 -8.94 4.08 -7.94
CA TRP A 324 -8.79 5.42 -8.52
C TRP A 324 -9.32 6.52 -7.58
N VAL A 325 -10.35 6.20 -6.79
CA VAL A 325 -10.84 7.09 -5.72
C VAL A 325 -9.72 7.41 -4.76
N TYR A 326 -8.99 6.40 -4.30
CA TYR A 326 -7.91 6.54 -3.31
C TYR A 326 -6.66 7.21 -3.90
N ALA A 327 -6.34 6.95 -5.16
CA ALA A 327 -5.27 7.68 -5.85
C ALA A 327 -5.58 9.18 -5.93
N LYS A 328 -6.82 9.53 -6.33
CA LYS A 328 -7.25 10.92 -6.43
C LYS A 328 -7.24 11.63 -5.08
N LEU A 329 -7.76 11.00 -4.02
CA LEU A 329 -7.74 11.54 -2.66
C LEU A 329 -6.31 11.79 -2.16
N MET A 330 -5.37 10.87 -2.43
CA MET A 330 -3.96 11.05 -2.09
C MET A 330 -3.34 12.24 -2.83
N ILE A 331 -3.65 12.42 -4.11
CA ILE A 331 -3.18 13.57 -4.90
C ILE A 331 -3.73 14.88 -4.32
N GLU A 332 -5.02 14.94 -4.02
CA GLU A 332 -5.66 16.14 -3.48
C GLU A 332 -5.04 16.57 -2.15
N ILE A 333 -4.90 15.64 -1.19
CA ILE A 333 -4.26 15.96 0.09
C ILE A 333 -2.77 16.31 -0.08
N ALA A 334 -2.08 15.68 -1.01
CA ALA A 334 -0.68 16.00 -1.31
C ALA A 334 -0.54 17.42 -1.87
N ILE A 335 -1.42 17.84 -2.79
CA ILE A 335 -1.45 19.22 -3.31
C ILE A 335 -1.69 20.23 -2.18
N LEU A 336 -2.65 19.96 -1.27
CA LEU A 336 -2.89 20.81 -0.10
C LEU A 336 -1.67 20.93 0.84
N ASN A 337 -0.72 19.99 0.73
CA ASN A 337 0.54 19.98 1.49
C ASN A 337 1.77 20.29 0.60
N ASN A 338 1.58 21.11 -0.45
CA ASN A 338 2.61 21.64 -1.35
C ASN A 338 3.34 20.60 -2.21
N CYS A 339 2.72 19.46 -2.48
CA CYS A 339 3.21 18.53 -3.49
C CYS A 339 2.72 18.92 -4.88
N GLU A 340 3.48 18.55 -5.90
CA GLU A 340 3.20 18.97 -7.25
C GLU A 340 2.66 17.82 -8.09
N PHE A 341 1.36 17.85 -8.31
CA PHE A 341 0.61 16.95 -9.19
C PHE A 341 -0.27 17.73 -10.16
N ASP A 342 -0.56 17.15 -11.30
CA ASP A 342 -1.57 17.64 -12.24
C ASP A 342 -2.88 16.84 -12.08
N LEU A 343 -3.80 17.38 -11.26
CA LEU A 343 -5.08 16.74 -11.00
C LEU A 343 -5.95 16.62 -12.26
N ASN A 344 -5.82 17.55 -13.21
CA ASN A 344 -6.59 17.49 -14.45
C ASN A 344 -6.06 16.40 -15.39
N ASP A 345 -4.74 16.23 -15.46
CA ASP A 345 -4.12 15.12 -16.19
C ASP A 345 -4.55 13.78 -15.60
N PHE A 346 -4.51 13.65 -14.26
CA PHE A 346 -4.98 12.45 -13.57
C PHE A 346 -6.45 12.15 -13.87
N LYS A 347 -7.35 13.12 -13.80
CA LYS A 347 -8.79 12.94 -14.08
C LYS A 347 -9.07 12.50 -15.52
N ARG A 348 -8.27 12.92 -16.49
CA ARG A 348 -8.44 12.48 -17.89
C ARG A 348 -8.13 11.00 -18.09
N GLU A 349 -7.17 10.46 -17.34
CA GLU A 349 -6.77 9.06 -17.45
C GLU A 349 -7.62 8.15 -16.52
N TYR A 350 -8.01 8.65 -15.34
CA TYR A 350 -8.69 7.88 -14.28
C TYR A 350 -9.96 8.62 -13.80
N ASP A 351 -10.99 8.67 -14.66
CA ASP A 351 -12.27 9.25 -14.26
C ASP A 351 -13.03 8.33 -13.32
N ILE A 352 -13.55 8.90 -12.22
CA ILE A 352 -14.26 8.15 -11.18
C ILE A 352 -15.67 7.82 -11.69
N PRO A 353 -16.06 6.52 -11.80
CA PRO A 353 -17.40 6.12 -12.16
C PRO A 353 -18.50 6.79 -11.32
N CYS A 354 -19.67 7.01 -11.94
CA CYS A 354 -20.76 7.73 -11.29
C CYS A 354 -21.23 7.11 -9.97
N ASP A 355 -21.22 5.78 -9.85
CA ASP A 355 -21.60 5.05 -8.64
C ASP A 355 -20.54 5.12 -7.52
N LEU A 356 -19.30 5.52 -7.84
CA LEU A 356 -18.24 5.81 -6.86
C LEU A 356 -18.17 7.28 -6.42
N LYS A 357 -18.87 8.20 -7.10
CA LYS A 357 -18.88 9.64 -6.74
C LYS A 357 -19.40 9.90 -5.33
N PRO A 358 -20.44 9.21 -4.82
CA PRO A 358 -20.90 9.44 -3.45
C PRO A 358 -19.86 9.10 -2.38
N ILE A 359 -19.15 7.96 -2.51
CA ILE A 359 -18.10 7.59 -1.56
C ILE A 359 -16.89 8.53 -1.66
N TYR A 360 -16.50 8.90 -2.89
CA TYR A 360 -15.44 9.89 -3.11
C TYR A 360 -15.78 11.23 -2.42
N SER A 361 -16.99 11.77 -2.62
CA SER A 361 -17.38 13.04 -2.03
C SER A 361 -17.39 13.02 -0.50
N GLN A 362 -17.83 11.91 0.11
CA GLN A 362 -17.81 11.77 1.57
C GLN A 362 -16.37 11.69 2.10
N LEU A 363 -15.50 10.90 1.45
CA LEU A 363 -14.10 10.76 1.85
C LEU A 363 -13.30 12.06 1.65
N SER A 364 -13.51 12.77 0.53
CA SER A 364 -12.85 14.06 0.28
C SER A 364 -13.17 15.06 1.39
N ARG A 365 -14.45 15.15 1.79
CA ARG A 365 -14.87 16.00 2.91
C ARG A 365 -14.20 15.62 4.24
N VAL A 366 -14.11 14.31 4.55
CA VAL A 366 -13.37 13.80 5.73
C VAL A 366 -11.93 14.29 5.71
N ILE A 367 -11.26 14.13 4.57
CA ILE A 367 -9.85 14.50 4.42
C ILE A 367 -9.66 16.02 4.57
N ASP A 368 -10.52 16.83 3.98
CA ASP A 368 -10.45 18.29 4.09
C ASP A 368 -10.57 18.73 5.55
N GLU A 369 -11.54 18.21 6.29
CA GLU A 369 -11.73 18.56 7.69
C GLU A 369 -10.60 18.05 8.60
N LEU A 370 -10.08 16.84 8.36
CA LEU A 370 -8.90 16.34 9.06
C LEU A 370 -7.64 17.12 8.72
N ASN A 371 -7.51 17.58 7.47
CA ASN A 371 -6.39 18.44 7.09
C ASN A 371 -6.39 19.77 7.83
N ASP A 372 -7.56 20.32 8.14
CA ASP A 372 -7.74 21.51 8.99
C ASP A 372 -7.60 21.23 10.50
N LEU A 373 -7.27 19.99 10.90
CA LEU A 373 -7.15 19.54 12.29
C LEU A 373 -8.43 19.74 13.10
N LYS A 374 -9.59 19.69 12.48
CA LYS A 374 -10.86 19.69 13.21
C LYS A 374 -11.05 18.36 13.91
N LYS A 375 -11.51 18.40 15.18
CA LYS A 375 -11.76 17.17 15.95
C LYS A 375 -12.88 16.36 15.31
N CYS A 376 -12.63 15.05 15.14
CA CYS A 376 -13.56 14.13 14.48
C CYS A 376 -14.85 13.83 15.25
N GLU A 377 -14.99 14.26 16.50
CA GLU A 377 -16.10 13.90 17.39
C GLU A 377 -17.48 14.27 16.82
N ASP A 378 -17.56 15.27 15.94
CA ASP A 378 -18.80 15.78 15.37
C ASP A 378 -18.98 15.44 13.87
N LEU A 379 -18.04 14.74 13.22
CA LEU A 379 -17.88 14.94 11.80
C LEU A 379 -18.24 13.76 10.90
N PHE A 380 -18.09 12.50 11.29
CA PHE A 380 -18.19 11.47 10.26
C PHE A 380 -18.79 10.14 10.65
N GLN A 381 -19.93 9.95 10.09
CA GLN A 381 -20.35 8.62 9.63
C GLN A 381 -20.38 8.66 8.09
N ILE A 382 -19.40 8.03 7.41
CA ILE A 382 -19.63 7.61 6.04
C ILE A 382 -20.88 6.75 6.11
N ASN A 383 -21.93 7.16 5.40
CA ASN A 383 -23.21 6.46 5.45
C ASN A 383 -22.96 5.01 5.05
N ARG A 384 -23.26 4.06 5.95
CA ARG A 384 -23.10 2.63 5.70
C ARG A 384 -23.75 2.21 4.38
N ASN A 385 -24.92 2.75 4.05
CA ASN A 385 -25.59 2.50 2.78
C ASN A 385 -24.70 2.88 1.57
N THR A 386 -23.90 3.93 1.66
CA THR A 386 -22.95 4.30 0.59
C THR A 386 -21.87 3.23 0.40
N ILE A 387 -21.35 2.68 1.48
CA ILE A 387 -20.38 1.57 1.44
C ILE A 387 -21.07 0.32 0.89
N ASP A 388 -22.25 -0.02 1.38
CA ASP A 388 -22.99 -1.21 0.97
C ASP A 388 -23.32 -1.20 -0.53
N ASN A 389 -23.60 -0.03 -1.11
CA ASN A 389 -23.88 0.13 -2.55
C ASN A 389 -22.68 -0.19 -3.46
N ILE A 390 -21.45 -0.02 -2.97
CA ILE A 390 -20.25 -0.30 -3.74
C ILE A 390 -19.65 -1.69 -3.44
N THR A 391 -20.04 -2.31 -2.32
CA THR A 391 -19.41 -3.53 -1.79
C THR A 391 -19.44 -4.67 -2.79
N GLU A 392 -20.59 -4.96 -3.38
CA GLU A 392 -20.75 -6.10 -4.28
C GLU A 392 -20.00 -5.95 -5.61
N LYS A 393 -19.75 -4.69 -6.04
CA LYS A 393 -19.19 -4.38 -7.35
C LYS A 393 -17.68 -4.09 -7.31
N TYR A 394 -17.17 -3.54 -6.20
CA TYR A 394 -15.85 -2.91 -6.15
C TYR A 394 -14.95 -3.40 -5.04
N ILE A 395 -15.47 -4.02 -3.97
CA ILE A 395 -14.65 -4.48 -2.87
C ILE A 395 -14.28 -5.93 -3.08
N HIS A 396 -12.98 -6.23 -3.12
CA HIS A 396 -12.46 -7.59 -3.27
C HIS A 396 -12.22 -8.28 -1.93
N ILE A 397 -12.19 -9.63 -1.92
CA ILE A 397 -11.82 -10.44 -0.76
C ILE A 397 -10.38 -10.90 -0.95
N SER A 398 -9.45 -10.35 -0.16
CA SER A 398 -8.02 -10.71 -0.22
C SER A 398 -7.68 -11.95 0.59
N ALA A 399 -8.45 -12.24 1.66
CA ALA A 399 -8.23 -13.38 2.52
C ALA A 399 -8.66 -14.69 1.85
N ASN A 400 -7.74 -15.66 1.78
CA ASN A 400 -7.96 -16.91 1.03
C ASN A 400 -7.20 -18.07 1.70
N TRP A 401 -7.87 -19.20 1.85
CA TRP A 401 -7.25 -20.46 2.30
C TRP A 401 -6.50 -21.22 1.19
N ASP A 402 -6.25 -20.55 0.05
CA ASP A 402 -5.50 -21.07 -1.10
C ASP A 402 -6.05 -22.40 -1.67
N ILE A 403 -7.38 -22.45 -1.82
CA ILE A 403 -8.07 -23.61 -2.36
C ILE A 403 -8.91 -23.16 -3.55
N LYS A 404 -8.71 -23.79 -4.67
CA LYS A 404 -9.55 -23.59 -5.87
C LYS A 404 -10.47 -24.80 -6.07
N PRO A 405 -11.73 -24.60 -6.47
CA PRO A 405 -12.53 -25.70 -6.99
C PRO A 405 -11.86 -26.26 -8.25
N LYS A 406 -11.84 -27.59 -8.41
CA LYS A 406 -11.46 -28.19 -9.68
C LYS A 406 -12.48 -27.80 -10.74
N ASP A 407 -12.01 -27.38 -11.90
CA ASP A 407 -12.88 -27.11 -13.05
C ASP A 407 -13.77 -28.32 -13.33
N GLY A 408 -15.09 -28.14 -13.18
CA GLY A 408 -16.11 -29.14 -13.45
C GLY A 408 -16.20 -30.30 -12.46
N SER A 409 -15.40 -30.36 -11.39
CA SER A 409 -15.48 -31.39 -10.35
C SER A 409 -16.01 -30.84 -9.02
N LYS A 410 -16.72 -31.71 -8.27
CA LYS A 410 -17.25 -31.37 -6.93
C LYS A 410 -16.17 -31.30 -5.82
N ASN A 411 -14.90 -31.52 -6.13
CA ASN A 411 -13.81 -31.60 -5.18
C ASN A 411 -12.89 -30.39 -5.30
N ALA A 412 -12.71 -29.65 -4.20
CA ALA A 412 -11.69 -28.61 -4.09
C ALA A 412 -10.31 -29.27 -3.90
N GLU A 413 -9.30 -28.81 -4.64
CA GLU A 413 -7.91 -29.19 -4.41
C GLU A 413 -7.12 -28.01 -3.85
N PRO A 414 -6.20 -28.25 -2.88
CA PRO A 414 -5.31 -27.20 -2.44
C PRO A 414 -4.47 -26.70 -3.64
N ILE A 415 -4.33 -25.39 -3.74
CA ILE A 415 -3.42 -24.80 -4.72
C ILE A 415 -2.02 -25.26 -4.32
N LYS A 416 -1.40 -26.10 -5.16
CA LYS A 416 0.03 -26.35 -5.04
C LYS A 416 0.73 -25.02 -5.27
N MET A 417 1.25 -24.40 -4.19
CA MET A 417 2.21 -23.34 -4.34
C MET A 417 3.37 -23.90 -5.14
N GLN A 418 3.55 -23.43 -6.38
CA GLN A 418 4.72 -23.79 -7.15
C GLN A 418 5.94 -23.29 -6.36
N ASN A 419 6.71 -24.27 -5.87
CA ASN A 419 8.08 -24.13 -5.34
C ASN A 419 8.33 -23.42 -4.00
N THR A 420 7.50 -23.65 -2.98
CA THR A 420 8.03 -23.57 -1.62
C THR A 420 7.98 -24.97 -0.99
N GLN A 421 9.00 -25.77 -1.23
CA GLN A 421 9.31 -26.95 -0.40
C GLN A 421 9.84 -26.45 0.95
N ILE A 422 8.92 -26.04 1.82
CA ILE A 422 9.16 -26.08 3.25
C ILE A 422 8.51 -27.40 3.67
N GLU A 423 9.31 -28.42 3.95
CA GLU A 423 8.85 -29.63 4.58
C GLU A 423 8.31 -29.29 5.97
N SER A 424 7.02 -29.04 6.06
CA SER A 424 6.35 -28.88 7.33
C SER A 424 5.70 -30.20 7.74
N LYS A 425 5.85 -30.54 9.03
CA LYS A 425 5.39 -31.82 9.61
C LYS A 425 3.88 -31.83 9.92
N SER A 426 3.16 -30.73 9.70
CA SER A 426 1.73 -30.59 9.98
C SER A 426 1.03 -29.75 8.91
N PRO A 427 -0.24 -30.03 8.55
CA PRO A 427 -1.06 -29.16 7.70
C PRO A 427 -1.22 -27.74 8.25
N ASP A 428 -1.10 -27.56 9.56
CA ASP A 428 -1.18 -26.25 10.23
C ASP A 428 0.13 -25.44 10.10
N ASP A 429 1.24 -26.09 9.74
CA ASP A 429 2.56 -25.47 9.55
C ASP A 429 2.77 -24.92 8.13
N ILE A 430 1.88 -25.18 7.18
CA ILE A 430 1.94 -24.59 5.85
C ILE A 430 1.62 -23.10 6.01
N ILE A 431 2.62 -22.26 5.84
CA ILE A 431 2.45 -20.80 5.84
C ILE A 431 1.55 -20.43 4.65
N ARG A 432 0.26 -20.35 4.88
CA ARG A 432 -0.72 -19.85 3.91
C ARG A 432 -0.70 -18.33 3.99
N VAL A 433 0.04 -17.71 3.10
CA VAL A 433 0.34 -16.27 3.11
C VAL A 433 -0.94 -15.43 3.17
N TYR A 434 -2.01 -15.89 2.56
CA TYR A 434 -3.27 -15.15 2.43
C TYR A 434 -4.37 -15.59 3.40
N ARG A 435 -4.10 -16.49 4.34
CA ARG A 435 -5.12 -16.97 5.27
C ARG A 435 -5.71 -15.81 6.08
N PRO A 436 -7.02 -15.85 6.40
CA PRO A 436 -7.62 -14.87 7.28
C PRO A 436 -7.05 -15.02 8.70
N ALA A 437 -6.94 -13.90 9.40
CA ALA A 437 -6.65 -13.86 10.83
C ALA A 437 -7.83 -14.42 11.62
N GLU A 438 -7.57 -14.81 12.87
CA GLU A 438 -8.60 -15.31 13.77
C GLU A 438 -9.79 -14.34 13.84
N LYS A 439 -10.98 -14.88 13.70
CA LYS A 439 -12.24 -14.12 13.69
C LYS A 439 -12.32 -13.03 12.62
N TRP A 440 -11.49 -13.09 11.58
CA TRP A 440 -11.47 -12.07 10.52
C TRP A 440 -11.24 -10.64 11.06
N VAL A 441 -10.38 -10.53 12.04
CA VAL A 441 -9.99 -9.25 12.64
C VAL A 441 -8.52 -8.98 12.34
N ARG A 442 -8.25 -7.88 11.66
CA ARG A 442 -6.89 -7.48 11.31
C ARG A 442 -6.11 -7.05 12.56
N LYS A 443 -4.88 -7.53 12.70
CA LYS A 443 -3.95 -7.06 13.73
C LYS A 443 -3.43 -5.66 13.37
N ILE A 444 -3.37 -4.77 14.37
CA ILE A 444 -2.80 -3.43 14.24
C ILE A 444 -1.54 -3.35 15.09
N ILE A 445 -0.47 -2.81 14.51
CA ILE A 445 0.82 -2.57 15.16
C ILE A 445 0.95 -1.07 15.40
N PHE A 446 1.25 -0.70 16.63
CA PHE A 446 1.50 0.68 17.05
C PHE A 446 2.99 0.88 17.33
N LYS A 447 3.49 2.09 17.05
CA LYS A 447 4.91 2.43 17.22
C LYS A 447 5.11 3.81 17.80
#